data_7b1ba14571b900582775a42b94a5a471
#
_entry.id   7b1ba14571b900582775a42b94a5a471
#
_cell.length_a   1.000
_cell.length_b   1.000
_cell.length_c   1.000
_cell.angle_alpha   90.00
_cell.angle_beta   90.00
_cell.angle_gamma   90.00
#
_symmetry.space_group_name_H-M   'P 1'
#
loop_
_entity.id
_entity.type
_entity.pdbx_description
1 polymer ?
#
loop_
_entity_poly.entity_id
_entity_poly.type
_entity_poly.pdbx_seq_one_letter_code
_entity_poly.pdbx_strand_id
1 'polypeptide(L)'
;MSKKVNSYKAMAALVRGFFEAFANGIIDSLITENDFETKNDPRHIKQAMLKHYEEISSHFLDILFPALARLNYADDGKMQTKLQETFQNKQPDMTEYLRFACKTDRLYEAMVTEYKRNFNMLLQGQFTTIPEHFEAYSRGVQLSVVDEPMAVCIMVRVLLKAYAAGIKASKTKKSTFNQVTVYRLLLLNIQLLLNDGPFKSSSEDLMVLFKEACGTENNLNVLFNSLDDIYKELAEEDGIIASNDQAN
;
A
#
# COMPACT_ATOMS: atom_id res chain seq x y z
N MET A 1 -9.90 24.80 -0.95
CA MET A 1 -9.77 23.95 0.24
C MET A 1 -9.43 22.56 -0.25
N SER A 2 -8.35 21.95 0.25
CA SER A 2 -8.04 20.55 -0.04
C SER A 2 -9.15 19.66 0.52
N LYS A 3 -9.62 18.71 -0.28
CA LYS A 3 -10.53 17.66 0.22
C LYS A 3 -9.78 16.79 1.21
N LYS A 4 -10.52 16.11 2.07
CA LYS A 4 -9.97 15.29 3.14
C LYS A 4 -10.49 13.87 3.09
N VAL A 5 -9.61 12.92 3.33
CA VAL A 5 -9.91 11.49 3.43
C VAL A 5 -10.06 11.10 4.89
N ASN A 6 -11.04 10.27 5.18
CA ASN A 6 -11.22 9.65 6.48
C ASN A 6 -10.04 8.71 6.79
N SER A 7 -9.43 8.84 7.98
CA SER A 7 -8.28 8.04 8.37
C SER A 7 -8.54 6.52 8.42
N TYR A 8 -9.76 6.10 8.73
CA TYR A 8 -10.13 4.68 8.69
C TYR A 8 -10.14 4.15 7.26
N LYS A 9 -10.74 4.91 6.33
CA LYS A 9 -10.75 4.57 4.90
C LYS A 9 -9.32 4.52 4.36
N ALA A 10 -8.51 5.52 4.69
CA ALA A 10 -7.12 5.58 4.29
C ALA A 10 -6.32 4.39 4.83
N MET A 11 -6.44 4.10 6.13
CA MET A 11 -5.77 2.96 6.76
C MET A 11 -6.14 1.64 6.08
N ALA A 12 -7.43 1.40 5.86
CA ALA A 12 -7.85 0.14 5.28
C ALA A 12 -7.45 0.01 3.79
N ALA A 13 -7.46 1.11 3.04
CA ALA A 13 -6.93 1.15 1.69
C ALA A 13 -5.42 0.84 1.67
N LEU A 14 -4.65 1.37 2.64
CA LEU A 14 -3.22 1.09 2.76
C LEU A 14 -2.94 -0.37 3.11
N VAL A 15 -3.68 -0.95 4.08
CA VAL A 15 -3.53 -2.37 4.45
C VAL A 15 -3.83 -3.26 3.26
N ARG A 16 -4.95 -3.01 2.57
CA ARG A 16 -5.32 -3.75 1.35
C ARG A 16 -4.25 -3.60 0.26
N GLY A 17 -3.85 -2.36 -0.02
CA GLY A 17 -2.85 -2.05 -1.05
C GLY A 17 -1.51 -2.73 -0.77
N PHE A 18 -1.07 -2.77 0.49
CA PHE A 18 0.13 -3.49 0.88
C PHE A 18 0.05 -4.97 0.49
N PHE A 19 -1.00 -5.67 0.90
CA PHE A 19 -1.15 -7.10 0.61
C PHE A 19 -1.25 -7.37 -0.90
N GLU A 20 -2.02 -6.56 -1.62
CA GLU A 20 -2.18 -6.69 -3.06
C GLU A 20 -0.84 -6.47 -3.79
N ALA A 21 -0.11 -5.43 -3.42
CA ALA A 21 1.17 -5.11 -4.04
C ALA A 21 2.24 -6.17 -3.73
N PHE A 22 2.36 -6.60 -2.47
CA PHE A 22 3.30 -7.64 -2.07
C PHE A 22 3.05 -8.95 -2.81
N ALA A 23 1.79 -9.40 -2.87
CA ALA A 23 1.42 -10.61 -3.59
C ALA A 23 1.72 -10.51 -5.10
N ASN A 24 1.41 -9.37 -5.73
CA ASN A 24 1.74 -9.16 -7.15
C ASN A 24 3.25 -9.15 -7.39
N GLY A 25 4.04 -8.59 -6.47
CA GLY A 25 5.51 -8.65 -6.54
C GLY A 25 6.04 -10.07 -6.53
N ILE A 26 5.52 -10.94 -5.67
CA ILE A 26 5.86 -12.37 -5.67
C ILE A 26 5.44 -13.02 -6.99
N ILE A 27 4.19 -12.80 -7.43
CA ILE A 27 3.64 -13.42 -8.65
C ILE A 27 4.46 -13.02 -9.87
N ASP A 28 4.70 -11.72 -10.07
CA ASP A 28 5.44 -11.23 -11.23
C ASP A 28 6.90 -11.73 -11.25
N SER A 29 7.48 -12.01 -10.09
CA SER A 29 8.84 -12.55 -9.99
C SER A 29 8.93 -14.07 -10.24
N LEU A 30 7.83 -14.80 -10.04
CA LEU A 30 7.78 -16.26 -10.27
C LEU A 30 7.51 -16.61 -11.73
N ILE A 31 7.13 -15.64 -12.56
CA ILE A 31 6.75 -15.90 -13.94
C ILE A 31 7.98 -15.85 -14.83
N THR A 32 8.36 -17.01 -15.33
CA THR A 32 9.15 -17.13 -16.55
C THR A 32 8.21 -16.98 -17.75
N GLU A 33 8.73 -16.51 -18.88
CA GLU A 33 7.96 -16.19 -20.10
C GLU A 33 7.00 -17.31 -20.59
N ASN A 34 7.12 -18.53 -20.07
CA ASN A 34 6.33 -19.69 -20.47
C ASN A 34 5.12 -20.02 -19.56
N ASP A 35 4.94 -19.31 -18.42
CA ASP A 35 3.97 -19.72 -17.40
C ASP A 35 2.75 -18.78 -17.28
N PHE A 36 2.30 -18.17 -18.37
CA PHE A 36 1.18 -17.23 -18.36
C PHE A 36 -0.14 -17.82 -17.83
N GLU A 37 -0.34 -19.14 -17.98
CA GLU A 37 -1.54 -19.83 -17.51
C GLU A 37 -1.56 -20.05 -16.00
N THR A 38 -0.41 -20.14 -15.35
CA THR A 38 -0.29 -20.38 -13.90
C THR A 38 -0.43 -19.11 -13.07
N LYS A 39 -0.35 -17.92 -13.69
CA LYS A 39 -0.32 -16.61 -13.03
C LYS A 39 -1.55 -16.35 -12.15
N ASN A 40 -2.68 -16.85 -12.52
CA ASN A 40 -3.96 -16.60 -11.87
C ASN A 40 -4.49 -17.81 -11.08
N ASP A 41 -3.70 -18.89 -10.91
CA ASP A 41 -4.15 -20.03 -10.11
C ASP A 41 -4.13 -19.66 -8.61
N PRO A 42 -5.29 -19.59 -7.95
CA PRO A 42 -5.39 -19.29 -6.51
C PRO A 42 -4.50 -20.17 -5.63
N ARG A 43 -4.20 -21.41 -6.08
CA ARG A 43 -3.36 -22.35 -5.33
C ARG A 43 -1.91 -21.89 -5.28
N HIS A 44 -1.37 -21.34 -6.36
CA HIS A 44 0.00 -20.82 -6.40
C HIS A 44 0.14 -19.56 -5.54
N ILE A 45 -0.83 -18.65 -5.61
CA ILE A 45 -0.87 -17.45 -4.74
C ILE A 45 -0.87 -17.88 -3.27
N LYS A 46 -1.74 -18.81 -2.91
CA LYS A 46 -1.84 -19.33 -1.54
C LYS A 46 -0.52 -19.95 -1.06
N GLN A 47 0.12 -20.79 -1.88
CA GLN A 47 1.39 -21.42 -1.54
C GLN A 47 2.51 -20.39 -1.39
N ALA A 48 2.58 -19.40 -2.29
CA ALA A 48 3.55 -18.33 -2.21
C ALA A 48 3.36 -17.51 -0.93
N MET A 49 2.12 -17.12 -0.59
CA MET A 49 1.81 -16.36 0.61
C MET A 49 2.13 -17.14 1.90
N LEU A 50 1.83 -18.44 1.95
CA LEU A 50 2.17 -19.28 3.10
C LEU A 50 3.69 -19.45 3.27
N LYS A 51 4.41 -19.61 2.16
CA LYS A 51 5.87 -19.75 2.17
C LYS A 51 6.56 -18.47 2.68
N HIS A 52 5.98 -17.30 2.42
CA HIS A 52 6.56 -16.01 2.76
C HIS A 52 5.84 -15.30 3.92
N TYR A 53 5.18 -16.09 4.80
CA TYR A 53 4.39 -15.53 5.89
C TYR A 53 5.21 -14.66 6.86
N GLU A 54 6.41 -15.10 7.20
CA GLU A 54 7.29 -14.33 8.11
C GLU A 54 7.79 -13.04 7.47
N GLU A 55 8.18 -13.11 6.20
CA GLU A 55 8.58 -11.93 5.42
C GLU A 55 7.43 -10.92 5.27
N ILE A 56 6.20 -11.39 5.03
CA ILE A 56 5.01 -10.51 4.97
C ILE A 56 4.85 -9.75 6.27
N SER A 57 4.94 -10.43 7.40
CA SER A 57 4.76 -9.79 8.72
C SER A 57 5.85 -8.76 9.02
N SER A 58 7.10 -9.06 8.68
CA SER A 58 8.21 -8.12 8.81
C SER A 58 8.03 -6.89 7.93
N HIS A 59 7.80 -7.09 6.62
CA HIS A 59 7.61 -5.98 5.69
C HIS A 59 6.34 -5.17 5.96
N PHE A 60 5.28 -5.81 6.49
CA PHE A 60 4.09 -5.09 6.92
C PHE A 60 4.42 -4.01 7.95
N LEU A 61 5.26 -4.37 8.93
CA LEU A 61 5.68 -3.40 9.94
C LEU A 61 6.57 -2.31 9.35
N ASP A 62 7.59 -2.70 8.61
CA ASP A 62 8.59 -1.76 8.09
C ASP A 62 7.97 -0.74 7.11
N ILE A 63 6.96 -1.15 6.36
CA ILE A 63 6.32 -0.32 5.33
C ILE A 63 5.08 0.40 5.87
N LEU A 64 4.21 -0.31 6.60
CA LEU A 64 2.93 0.26 7.03
C LEU A 64 3.01 1.07 8.30
N PHE A 65 3.92 0.76 9.23
CA PHE A 65 4.05 1.55 10.45
C PHE A 65 4.35 3.04 10.15
N PRO A 66 5.37 3.39 9.35
CA PRO A 66 5.63 4.78 9.00
C PRO A 66 4.45 5.44 8.27
N ALA A 67 3.77 4.68 7.40
CA ALA A 67 2.61 5.17 6.66
C ALA A 67 1.43 5.52 7.58
N LEU A 68 1.09 4.63 8.51
CA LEU A 68 0.03 4.84 9.49
C LEU A 68 0.37 5.98 10.46
N ALA A 69 1.63 6.06 10.88
CA ALA A 69 2.09 7.15 11.72
C ALA A 69 1.95 8.52 11.00
N ARG A 70 2.33 8.61 9.73
CA ARG A 70 2.13 9.82 8.92
C ARG A 70 0.67 10.19 8.74
N LEU A 71 -0.21 9.22 8.51
CA LEU A 71 -1.64 9.47 8.43
C LEU A 71 -2.21 10.14 9.68
N ASN A 72 -1.69 9.79 10.85
CA ASN A 72 -2.26 10.20 12.13
C ASN A 72 -1.55 11.39 12.79
N TYR A 73 -0.27 11.60 12.49
CA TYR A 73 0.54 12.63 13.15
C TYR A 73 0.89 13.83 12.25
N ALA A 74 0.66 13.71 10.94
CA ALA A 74 0.81 14.75 9.91
C ALA A 74 2.20 15.44 9.81
N ASP A 75 3.10 15.19 10.77
CA ASP A 75 4.40 15.83 10.88
C ASP A 75 5.39 14.84 11.53
N ASP A 76 6.43 14.48 10.78
CA ASP A 76 7.43 13.48 11.19
C ASP A 76 8.18 13.92 12.47
N GLY A 77 8.43 15.21 12.64
CA GLY A 77 9.09 15.74 13.84
C GLY A 77 8.24 15.58 15.10
N LYS A 78 6.96 15.88 15.00
CA LYS A 78 6.00 15.68 16.10
C LYS A 78 5.78 14.22 16.43
N MET A 79 5.78 13.37 15.40
CA MET A 79 5.68 11.93 15.59
C MET A 79 6.88 11.38 16.35
N GLN A 80 8.10 11.74 15.94
CA GLN A 80 9.35 11.33 16.59
C GLN A 80 9.43 11.78 18.04
N THR A 81 9.10 13.04 18.30
CA THR A 81 9.07 13.59 19.66
C THR A 81 8.09 12.79 20.54
N LYS A 82 6.88 12.58 20.07
CA LYS A 82 5.88 11.78 20.80
C LYS A 82 6.27 10.32 20.99
N LEU A 83 6.95 9.72 20.01
CA LEU A 83 7.48 8.37 20.14
C LEU A 83 8.51 8.29 21.26
N GLN A 84 9.45 9.23 21.31
CA GLN A 84 10.45 9.34 22.37
C GLN A 84 9.82 9.58 23.75
N GLU A 85 8.86 10.50 23.84
CA GLU A 85 8.12 10.80 25.08
C GLU A 85 7.33 9.59 25.58
N THR A 86 6.69 8.84 24.67
CA THR A 86 5.84 7.70 25.02
C THR A 86 6.66 6.51 25.51
N PHE A 87 7.77 6.23 24.87
CA PHE A 87 8.53 5.01 25.15
C PHE A 87 9.79 5.22 26.00
N GLN A 88 10.20 6.47 26.30
CA GLN A 88 11.21 6.87 27.30
C GLN A 88 12.32 5.84 27.55
N ASN A 89 13.07 5.40 26.57
CA ASN A 89 14.13 4.39 26.68
C ASN A 89 13.66 2.91 26.79
N LYS A 90 12.38 2.61 26.71
CA LYS A 90 11.91 1.25 26.46
C LYS A 90 11.90 0.99 24.97
N GLN A 91 12.36 -0.20 24.59
CA GLN A 91 12.13 -0.68 23.23
C GLN A 91 10.70 -1.24 23.19
N PRO A 92 9.74 -0.55 22.53
CA PRO A 92 8.36 -1.01 22.48
C PRO A 92 8.29 -2.32 21.67
N ASP A 93 7.36 -3.18 22.05
CA ASP A 93 7.03 -4.32 21.23
C ASP A 93 6.22 -3.90 19.99
N MET A 94 6.03 -4.83 19.07
CA MET A 94 5.31 -4.62 17.82
C MET A 94 3.89 -4.09 18.04
N THR A 95 3.19 -4.60 19.04
CA THR A 95 1.82 -4.20 19.36
C THR A 95 1.77 -2.75 19.84
N GLU A 96 2.70 -2.36 20.68
CA GLU A 96 2.84 -1.00 21.20
C GLU A 96 3.14 -0.01 20.07
N TYR A 97 4.04 -0.37 19.14
CA TYR A 97 4.32 0.45 17.95
C TYR A 97 3.08 0.65 17.07
N LEU A 98 2.35 -0.42 16.79
CA LEU A 98 1.15 -0.33 15.95
C LEU A 98 0.04 0.46 16.63
N ARG A 99 -0.16 0.28 17.94
CA ARG A 99 -1.13 1.11 18.70
C ARG A 99 -0.74 2.57 18.67
N PHE A 100 0.55 2.88 18.83
CA PHE A 100 1.06 4.23 18.70
C PHE A 100 0.80 4.80 17.31
N ALA A 101 1.12 4.07 16.25
CA ALA A 101 0.89 4.51 14.88
C ALA A 101 -0.59 4.77 14.57
N CYS A 102 -1.49 3.97 15.14
CA CYS A 102 -2.94 4.12 14.97
C CYS A 102 -3.53 5.25 15.84
N LYS A 103 -2.81 5.75 16.86
CA LYS A 103 -3.21 6.84 17.77
C LYS A 103 -4.44 6.52 18.65
N THR A 104 -5.30 5.62 18.25
CA THR A 104 -6.49 5.17 19.01
C THR A 104 -6.60 3.66 18.95
N ASP A 105 -7.05 3.03 20.06
CA ASP A 105 -7.29 1.59 20.11
C ASP A 105 -8.29 1.15 19.04
N ARG A 106 -9.29 1.98 18.75
CA ARG A 106 -10.30 1.70 17.76
C ARG A 106 -9.75 1.62 16.34
N LEU A 107 -8.82 2.52 15.97
CA LEU A 107 -8.14 2.45 14.68
C LEU A 107 -7.18 1.24 14.62
N TYR A 108 -6.54 0.92 15.75
CA TYR A 108 -5.73 -0.28 15.87
C TYR A 108 -6.54 -1.56 15.67
N GLU A 109 -7.69 -1.69 16.31
CA GLU A 109 -8.59 -2.85 16.13
C GLU A 109 -9.09 -2.98 14.70
N ALA A 110 -9.45 -1.85 14.08
CA ALA A 110 -9.83 -1.80 12.66
C ALA A 110 -8.67 -2.26 11.77
N MET A 111 -7.44 -1.78 12.02
CA MET A 111 -6.25 -2.19 11.27
C MET A 111 -5.97 -3.70 11.41
N VAL A 112 -6.06 -4.25 12.63
CA VAL A 112 -5.87 -5.71 12.86
C VAL A 112 -6.96 -6.52 12.16
N THR A 113 -8.19 -6.03 12.16
CA THR A 113 -9.30 -6.69 11.45
C THR A 113 -9.06 -6.70 9.95
N GLU A 114 -8.65 -5.56 9.38
CA GLU A 114 -8.33 -5.46 7.96
C GLU A 114 -7.09 -6.31 7.58
N TYR A 115 -6.07 -6.35 8.44
CA TYR A 115 -4.94 -7.25 8.25
C TYR A 115 -5.40 -8.70 8.12
N LYS A 116 -6.13 -9.21 9.11
CA LYS A 116 -6.62 -10.60 9.12
C LYS A 116 -7.52 -10.90 7.92
N ARG A 117 -8.39 -9.97 7.57
CA ARG A 117 -9.29 -10.11 6.43
C ARG A 117 -8.51 -10.24 5.12
N ASN A 118 -7.63 -9.26 4.84
CA ASN A 118 -6.88 -9.25 3.58
C ASN A 118 -5.94 -10.47 3.48
N PHE A 119 -5.28 -10.84 4.57
CA PHE A 119 -4.46 -12.05 4.62
C PHE A 119 -5.27 -13.31 4.30
N ASN A 120 -6.43 -13.52 4.94
CA ASN A 120 -7.29 -14.66 4.67
C ASN A 120 -7.81 -14.70 3.24
N MET A 121 -8.10 -13.54 2.65
CA MET A 121 -8.56 -13.47 1.26
C MET A 121 -7.46 -13.82 0.27
N LEU A 122 -6.23 -13.38 0.51
CA LEU A 122 -5.08 -13.80 -0.30
C LEU A 122 -4.86 -15.31 -0.21
N LEU A 123 -5.03 -15.92 0.97
CA LEU A 123 -4.96 -17.37 1.13
C LEU A 123 -6.06 -18.10 0.33
N GLN A 124 -7.14 -17.44 -0.01
CA GLN A 124 -8.22 -17.95 -0.85
C GLN A 124 -8.03 -17.62 -2.35
N GLY A 125 -6.95 -16.89 -2.68
CA GLY A 125 -6.70 -16.42 -4.04
C GLY A 125 -7.64 -15.30 -4.50
N GLN A 126 -8.22 -14.56 -3.54
CA GLN A 126 -9.17 -13.49 -3.83
C GLN A 126 -8.50 -12.14 -3.57
N PHE A 127 -8.53 -11.25 -4.56
CA PHE A 127 -8.23 -9.83 -4.38
C PHE A 127 -9.54 -9.08 -4.29
N THR A 128 -9.83 -8.46 -3.17
CA THR A 128 -11.15 -7.89 -2.98
C THR A 128 -11.24 -6.40 -3.10
N THR A 129 -12.44 -6.00 -3.44
CA THR A 129 -12.99 -4.65 -3.24
C THR A 129 -12.91 -4.25 -1.77
N ILE A 130 -12.74 -2.95 -1.51
CA ILE A 130 -12.89 -2.40 -0.15
C ILE A 130 -14.32 -2.69 0.31
N PRO A 131 -14.51 -3.25 1.50
CA PRO A 131 -15.86 -3.57 1.95
C PRO A 131 -16.64 -2.31 2.28
N GLU A 132 -17.95 -2.38 2.11
CA GLU A 132 -18.94 -1.39 2.53
C GLU A 132 -18.95 -1.12 4.06
N HIS A 133 -18.13 -1.88 4.81
CA HIS A 133 -18.10 -1.86 6.27
C HIS A 133 -17.37 -0.66 6.91
N PHE A 134 -16.79 0.24 6.12
CA PHE A 134 -16.11 1.42 6.68
C PHE A 134 -17.03 2.32 7.48
N GLU A 135 -18.28 2.42 7.07
CA GLU A 135 -19.28 3.18 7.81
C GLU A 135 -19.51 2.62 9.23
N ALA A 136 -19.37 1.31 9.43
CA ALA A 136 -19.56 0.70 10.72
C ALA A 136 -18.48 1.10 11.74
N TYR A 137 -17.22 1.24 11.29
CA TYR A 137 -16.12 1.69 12.16
C TYR A 137 -16.19 3.19 12.48
N SER A 138 -16.85 3.97 11.63
CA SER A 138 -16.92 5.42 11.76
C SER A 138 -18.12 5.93 12.55
N ARG A 139 -19.11 5.09 12.83
CA ARG A 139 -20.34 5.50 13.56
C ARG A 139 -20.02 5.98 14.97
N GLY A 140 -20.33 7.24 15.25
CA GLY A 140 -20.20 7.85 16.58
C GLY A 140 -18.79 8.25 17.01
N VAL A 141 -17.83 8.33 16.08
CA VAL A 141 -16.45 8.75 16.33
C VAL A 141 -16.16 10.06 15.61
N GLN A 142 -15.51 10.99 16.32
CA GLN A 142 -14.90 12.14 15.66
C GLN A 142 -13.69 11.63 14.89
N LEU A 143 -13.82 11.51 13.57
CA LEU A 143 -12.81 10.95 12.70
C LEU A 143 -11.67 11.95 12.51
N SER A 144 -10.44 11.49 12.68
CA SER A 144 -9.31 12.20 12.12
C SER A 144 -9.37 12.12 10.59
N VAL A 145 -8.95 13.18 9.95
CA VAL A 145 -8.95 13.31 8.49
C VAL A 145 -7.56 13.70 8.03
N VAL A 146 -7.16 13.19 6.88
CA VAL A 146 -5.91 13.51 6.22
C VAL A 146 -6.19 14.19 4.88
N ASP A 147 -5.33 15.11 4.47
CA ASP A 147 -5.46 15.74 3.16
C ASP A 147 -5.24 14.71 2.04
N GLU A 148 -6.08 14.77 1.00
CA GLU A 148 -5.99 13.84 -0.15
C GLU A 148 -4.57 13.75 -0.75
N PRO A 149 -3.84 14.84 -1.02
CA PRO A 149 -2.49 14.75 -1.55
C PRO A 149 -1.54 13.96 -0.66
N MET A 150 -1.63 14.14 0.66
CA MET A 150 -0.82 13.38 1.62
C MET A 150 -1.20 11.90 1.60
N ALA A 151 -2.48 11.57 1.56
CA ALA A 151 -2.95 10.20 1.48
C ALA A 151 -2.48 9.51 0.18
N VAL A 152 -2.51 10.22 -0.95
CA VAL A 152 -1.97 9.74 -2.24
C VAL A 152 -0.48 9.46 -2.15
N CYS A 153 0.32 10.41 -1.64
CA CYS A 153 1.76 10.24 -1.46
C CYS A 153 2.09 8.99 -0.61
N ILE A 154 1.39 8.80 0.51
CA ILE A 154 1.59 7.64 1.38
C ILE A 154 1.19 6.35 0.67
N MET A 155 0.07 6.35 -0.09
CA MET A 155 -0.39 5.18 -0.85
C MET A 155 0.64 4.75 -1.90
N VAL A 156 1.16 5.68 -2.69
CA VAL A 156 2.20 5.40 -3.70
C VAL A 156 3.39 4.72 -3.03
N ARG A 157 3.88 5.28 -1.91
CA ARG A 157 5.02 4.74 -1.18
C ARG A 157 4.76 3.31 -0.68
N VAL A 158 3.60 3.06 -0.08
CA VAL A 158 3.23 1.73 0.42
C VAL A 158 3.17 0.72 -0.71
N LEU A 159 2.51 1.05 -1.82
CA LEU A 159 2.34 0.15 -2.95
C LEU A 159 3.68 -0.24 -3.59
N LEU A 160 4.54 0.74 -3.88
CA LEU A 160 5.81 0.44 -4.53
C LEU A 160 6.77 -0.31 -3.61
N LYS A 161 6.88 0.08 -2.35
CA LYS A 161 7.75 -0.63 -1.39
C LYS A 161 7.25 -2.05 -1.11
N ALA A 162 5.94 -2.26 -1.00
CA ALA A 162 5.37 -3.59 -0.82
C ALA A 162 5.57 -4.47 -2.07
N TYR A 163 5.41 -3.92 -3.26
CA TYR A 163 5.65 -4.62 -4.51
C TYR A 163 7.12 -5.04 -4.64
N ALA A 164 8.06 -4.12 -4.38
CA ALA A 164 9.50 -4.40 -4.36
C ALA A 164 9.88 -5.47 -3.32
N ALA A 165 9.29 -5.40 -2.12
CA ALA A 165 9.49 -6.39 -1.07
C ALA A 165 8.98 -7.79 -1.49
N GLY A 166 7.86 -7.86 -2.19
CA GLY A 166 7.34 -9.10 -2.76
C GLY A 166 8.28 -9.72 -3.81
N ILE A 167 8.84 -8.88 -4.70
CA ILE A 167 9.86 -9.31 -5.66
C ILE A 167 11.07 -9.89 -4.93
N LYS A 168 11.59 -9.19 -3.92
CA LYS A 168 12.76 -9.65 -3.15
C LYS A 168 12.49 -10.96 -2.41
N ALA A 169 11.32 -11.09 -1.80
CA ALA A 169 10.92 -12.29 -1.05
C ALA A 169 10.93 -13.55 -1.94
N SER A 170 10.61 -13.41 -3.23
CA SER A 170 10.62 -14.53 -4.17
C SER A 170 12.01 -15.11 -4.46
N LYS A 171 13.09 -14.36 -4.15
CA LYS A 171 14.50 -14.74 -4.34
C LYS A 171 14.87 -15.14 -5.78
N THR A 172 14.12 -14.70 -6.76
CA THR A 172 14.45 -14.95 -8.17
C THR A 172 15.40 -13.89 -8.71
N LYS A 173 16.52 -14.30 -9.31
CA LYS A 173 17.58 -13.40 -9.82
C LYS A 173 17.19 -12.56 -11.04
N LYS A 174 16.02 -12.77 -11.63
CA LYS A 174 15.60 -12.16 -12.91
C LYS A 174 14.34 -11.31 -12.83
N SER A 175 13.87 -11.01 -11.64
CA SER A 175 12.63 -10.26 -11.51
C SER A 175 12.89 -8.78 -11.78
N THR A 176 12.31 -8.28 -12.85
CA THR A 176 12.25 -6.87 -13.18
C THR A 176 10.94 -6.28 -12.69
N PHE A 177 10.99 -5.01 -12.37
CA PHE A 177 9.83 -4.24 -11.96
C PHE A 177 8.83 -4.14 -13.12
N ASN A 178 7.64 -4.74 -12.97
CA ASN A 178 6.63 -4.72 -14.01
C ASN A 178 5.78 -3.44 -13.94
N GLN A 179 6.09 -2.48 -14.80
CA GLN A 179 5.41 -1.19 -14.84
C GLN A 179 3.89 -1.30 -15.06
N VAL A 180 3.45 -2.26 -15.86
CA VAL A 180 2.00 -2.46 -16.12
C VAL A 180 1.27 -2.88 -14.84
N THR A 181 1.86 -3.81 -14.07
CA THR A 181 1.31 -4.21 -12.77
C THR A 181 1.29 -3.03 -11.81
N VAL A 182 2.37 -2.26 -11.74
CA VAL A 182 2.47 -1.07 -10.86
C VAL A 182 1.41 -0.04 -11.21
N TYR A 183 1.24 0.31 -12.48
CA TYR A 183 0.22 1.28 -12.90
C TYR A 183 -1.19 0.79 -12.57
N ARG A 184 -1.47 -0.50 -12.74
CA ARG A 184 -2.76 -1.07 -12.35
C ARG A 184 -3.00 -0.99 -10.85
N LEU A 185 -1.99 -1.31 -10.03
CA LEU A 185 -2.07 -1.22 -8.58
C LEU A 185 -2.33 0.22 -8.13
N LEU A 186 -1.58 1.17 -8.67
CA LEU A 186 -1.75 2.59 -8.38
C LEU A 186 -3.16 3.06 -8.74
N LEU A 187 -3.58 2.79 -9.97
CA LEU A 187 -4.88 3.21 -10.48
C LEU A 187 -6.03 2.73 -9.58
N LEU A 188 -6.07 1.43 -9.29
CA LEU A 188 -7.13 0.83 -8.47
C LEU A 188 -7.11 1.35 -7.02
N ASN A 189 -5.93 1.43 -6.40
CA ASN A 189 -5.85 1.82 -5.00
C ASN A 189 -6.05 3.33 -4.78
N ILE A 190 -5.64 4.18 -5.71
CA ILE A 190 -5.95 5.61 -5.67
C ILE A 190 -7.44 5.84 -5.91
N GLN A 191 -8.06 5.14 -6.86
CA GLN A 191 -9.50 5.20 -7.07
C GLN A 191 -10.25 4.84 -5.78
N LEU A 192 -9.88 3.75 -5.12
CA LEU A 192 -10.51 3.32 -3.88
C LEU A 192 -10.26 4.28 -2.71
N LEU A 193 -9.09 4.91 -2.65
CA LEU A 193 -8.74 5.87 -1.61
C LEU A 193 -9.56 7.15 -1.71
N LEU A 194 -9.73 7.70 -2.92
CA LEU A 194 -10.30 9.02 -3.14
C LEU A 194 -11.77 9.00 -3.55
N ASN A 195 -12.25 7.92 -4.14
CA ASN A 195 -13.59 7.79 -4.69
C ASN A 195 -14.33 6.58 -4.13
N ASP A 196 -15.67 6.64 -4.08
CA ASP A 196 -16.51 5.60 -3.48
C ASP A 196 -17.21 4.73 -4.53
N GLY A 197 -16.62 4.57 -5.70
CA GLY A 197 -17.28 3.81 -6.76
C GLY A 197 -16.35 3.33 -7.86
N PRO A 198 -16.86 2.51 -8.77
CA PRO A 198 -16.12 2.07 -9.93
C PRO A 198 -15.75 3.25 -10.83
N PHE A 199 -14.78 3.04 -11.72
CA PHE A 199 -14.46 4.00 -12.77
C PHE A 199 -15.71 4.32 -13.59
N LYS A 200 -15.92 5.59 -13.88
CA LYS A 200 -17.01 6.08 -14.74
C LYS A 200 -16.61 6.02 -16.21
N SER A 201 -15.32 6.20 -16.46
CA SER A 201 -14.75 6.15 -17.80
C SER A 201 -14.51 4.71 -18.23
N SER A 202 -14.80 4.41 -19.47
CA SER A 202 -14.39 3.19 -20.17
C SER A 202 -13.17 3.42 -21.05
N SER A 203 -12.42 4.50 -20.80
CA SER A 203 -11.23 4.86 -21.60
C SER A 203 -10.13 3.81 -21.41
N GLU A 204 -9.43 3.49 -22.50
CA GLU A 204 -8.20 2.70 -22.46
C GLU A 204 -6.96 3.56 -22.23
N ASP A 205 -7.10 4.90 -22.30
CA ASP A 205 -6.02 5.85 -22.02
C ASP A 205 -5.75 5.93 -20.52
N LEU A 206 -4.58 5.43 -20.10
CA LEU A 206 -4.14 5.41 -18.72
C LEU A 206 -4.12 6.81 -18.09
N MET A 207 -3.77 7.85 -18.85
CA MET A 207 -3.74 9.21 -18.31
C MET A 207 -5.15 9.72 -18.00
N VAL A 208 -6.15 9.38 -18.82
CA VAL A 208 -7.56 9.68 -18.55
C VAL A 208 -8.03 8.98 -17.29
N LEU A 209 -7.69 7.70 -17.14
CA LEU A 209 -8.04 6.91 -15.95
C LEU A 209 -7.37 7.45 -14.69
N PHE A 210 -6.09 7.84 -14.76
CA PHE A 210 -5.41 8.46 -13.61
C PHE A 210 -6.00 9.82 -13.22
N LYS A 211 -6.39 10.63 -14.18
CA LYS A 211 -7.10 11.90 -13.91
C LYS A 211 -8.43 11.64 -13.21
N GLU A 212 -9.18 10.65 -13.66
CA GLU A 212 -10.43 10.25 -12.99
C GLU A 212 -10.18 9.71 -11.58
N ALA A 213 -9.23 8.81 -11.40
CA ALA A 213 -8.89 8.24 -10.11
C ALA A 213 -8.46 9.29 -9.09
N CYS A 214 -7.62 10.25 -9.50
CA CYS A 214 -7.13 11.33 -8.66
C CYS A 214 -8.17 12.43 -8.39
N GLY A 215 -9.12 12.62 -9.27
CA GLY A 215 -10.20 13.61 -9.16
C GLY A 215 -9.77 15.07 -9.19
N THR A 216 -8.49 15.38 -8.96
CA THR A 216 -7.91 16.72 -9.04
C THR A 216 -6.52 16.68 -9.65
N GLU A 217 -6.12 17.77 -10.33
CA GLU A 217 -4.79 17.90 -10.90
C GLU A 217 -3.69 17.89 -9.84
N ASN A 218 -3.95 18.46 -8.66
CA ASN A 218 -3.02 18.45 -7.56
C ASN A 218 -2.73 17.02 -7.07
N ASN A 219 -3.74 16.17 -6.91
CA ASN A 219 -3.57 14.78 -6.52
C ASN A 219 -2.81 14.00 -7.61
N LEU A 220 -3.08 14.27 -8.88
CA LEU A 220 -2.39 13.68 -10.03
C LEU A 220 -0.90 14.03 -10.02
N ASN A 221 -0.55 15.30 -9.82
CA ASN A 221 0.83 15.78 -9.74
C ASN A 221 1.56 15.12 -8.54
N VAL A 222 0.91 15.05 -7.38
CA VAL A 222 1.48 14.39 -6.20
C VAL A 222 1.71 12.90 -6.46
N LEU A 223 0.79 12.23 -7.16
CA LEU A 223 0.95 10.82 -7.54
C LEU A 223 2.21 10.62 -8.38
N PHE A 224 2.37 11.37 -9.48
CA PHE A 224 3.50 11.18 -10.37
C PHE A 224 4.83 11.60 -9.74
N ASN A 225 4.87 12.72 -9.01
CA ASN A 225 6.08 13.14 -8.29
C ASN A 225 6.50 12.09 -7.24
N SER A 226 5.53 11.57 -6.47
CA SER A 226 5.80 10.51 -5.49
C SER A 226 6.26 9.21 -6.15
N LEU A 227 5.71 8.89 -7.31
CA LEU A 227 6.12 7.72 -8.09
C LEU A 227 7.58 7.85 -8.52
N ASP A 228 7.96 8.99 -9.10
CA ASP A 228 9.33 9.26 -9.54
C ASP A 228 10.33 9.22 -8.38
N ASP A 229 9.98 9.82 -7.23
CA ASP A 229 10.83 9.83 -6.04
C ASP A 229 11.06 8.42 -5.49
N ILE A 230 10.00 7.60 -5.39
CA ILE A 230 10.13 6.23 -4.90
C ILE A 230 10.84 5.33 -5.92
N TYR A 231 10.66 5.53 -7.22
CA TYR A 231 11.43 4.81 -8.24
C TYR A 231 12.92 5.07 -8.10
N LYS A 232 13.34 6.32 -7.88
CA LYS A 232 14.76 6.67 -7.65
C LYS A 232 15.28 6.00 -6.38
N GLU A 233 14.52 6.10 -5.26
CA GLU A 233 14.86 5.45 -3.99
C GLU A 233 15.06 3.94 -4.17
N LEU A 234 14.14 3.24 -4.82
CA LEU A 234 14.22 1.80 -5.04
C LEU A 234 15.33 1.40 -6.03
N ALA A 235 15.66 2.24 -6.99
CA ALA A 235 16.78 2.00 -7.90
C ALA A 235 18.12 2.07 -7.17
N GLU A 236 18.26 3.03 -6.25
CA GLU A 236 19.48 3.23 -5.45
C GLU A 236 19.65 2.15 -4.37
N GLU A 237 18.55 1.84 -3.63
CA GLU A 237 18.62 0.90 -2.50
C GLU A 237 18.69 -0.57 -2.95
N ASP A 238 18.01 -0.92 -4.02
CA ASP A 238 17.62 -2.30 -4.29
C ASP A 238 18.18 -2.90 -5.57
N GLY A 239 18.59 -2.07 -6.55
CA GLY A 239 19.02 -2.55 -7.87
C GLY A 239 17.95 -3.36 -8.63
N ILE A 240 16.69 -3.36 -8.14
CA ILE A 240 15.55 -4.09 -8.75
C ILE A 240 15.04 -3.33 -9.98
N ILE A 241 15.19 -2.02 -9.98
CA ILE A 241 14.84 -1.15 -11.11
C ILE A 241 16.11 -0.87 -11.88
N ALA A 242 16.19 -1.34 -13.12
CA ALA A 242 17.27 -0.94 -14.01
C ALA A 242 17.17 0.60 -14.19
N SER A 243 18.26 1.31 -13.91
CA SER A 243 18.32 2.74 -14.23
C SER A 243 18.06 2.92 -15.72
N ASN A 244 17.10 3.78 -16.09
CA ASN A 244 16.74 4.07 -17.48
C ASN A 244 17.91 4.70 -18.30
N ASP A 245 19.07 4.91 -17.69
CA ASP A 245 20.26 5.51 -18.32
C ASP A 245 21.07 4.54 -19.21
N GLN A 246 20.64 3.27 -19.34
CA GLN A 246 21.30 2.31 -20.24
C GLN A 246 20.55 2.06 -21.56
N ALA A 247 19.51 2.81 -21.85
CA ALA A 247 18.77 2.76 -23.12
C ALA A 247 19.03 4.03 -23.95
N ASN A 248 20.30 4.23 -24.36
CA ASN A 248 20.69 5.11 -25.48
C ASN A 248 21.68 4.38 -26.37
#